data_f46c6acbc12fd95fe02ad1c763e5c3ee
#
_entry.id   f46c6acbc12fd95fe02ad1c763e5c3ee
#
_cell.length_a   1.000
_cell.length_b   1.000
_cell.length_c   1.000
_cell.angle_alpha   90.00
_cell.angle_beta   90.00
_cell.angle_gamma   90.00
#
_symmetry.space_group_name_H-M   'P 1'
#
loop_
_entity.id
_entity.type
_entity.pdbx_description
1 polymer ?
#
loop_
_entity_poly.entity_id
_entity_poly.type
_entity_poly.pdbx_seq_one_letter_code
_entity_poly.pdbx_strand_id
1 'polypeptide(L)'
;RDRSVSRGLGDVYKRQIVRSEVRQIRNSDYVMYARLCGGSFGYVMYHHLIPNFVSAIMFVVISSISSCITMESTLSFLGLGLPADVVSWGSMLSLANKALIMNTWWVIVIPGVFLVITLMCITSMGSFVRSEVNNHYSNL
;
A
#
# COMPACT_ATOMS: atom_id res chain seq x y z
N ARG A 1 28.62 7.99 3.10
CA ARG A 1 28.48 6.85 4.04
C ARG A 1 27.10 6.74 4.69
N ASP A 2 26.17 7.71 4.47
CA ASP A 2 24.89 7.77 5.18
C ASP A 2 23.64 7.36 4.33
N ARG A 3 23.83 6.89 3.11
CA ARG A 3 22.71 6.44 2.24
C ARG A 3 22.09 5.08 2.61
N SER A 4 22.75 4.29 3.47
CA SER A 4 22.26 2.97 3.87
C SER A 4 21.28 3.00 5.04
N VAL A 5 21.30 4.03 5.88
CA VAL A 5 20.50 4.12 7.11
C VAL A 5 19.02 4.40 6.81
N SER A 6 18.73 5.28 5.86
CA SER A 6 17.34 5.66 5.53
C SER A 6 16.57 4.55 4.79
N ARG A 7 17.24 3.75 3.95
CA ARG A 7 16.64 2.55 3.34
C ARG A 7 16.36 1.45 4.37
N GLY A 8 17.21 1.31 5.39
CA GLY A 8 17.04 0.31 6.44
C GLY A 8 15.80 0.54 7.31
N LEU A 9 15.45 1.79 7.61
CA LEU A 9 14.29 2.11 8.46
C LEU A 9 12.95 1.72 7.83
N GLY A 10 12.76 1.98 6.55
CA GLY A 10 11.55 1.58 5.83
C GLY A 10 11.38 0.06 5.72
N ASP A 11 12.47 -0.66 5.47
CA ASP A 11 12.47 -2.12 5.38
C ASP A 11 12.30 -2.77 6.75
N VAL A 12 12.88 -2.20 7.80
CA VAL A 12 12.68 -2.66 9.19
C VAL A 12 11.23 -2.47 9.60
N TYR A 13 10.63 -1.34 9.28
CA TYR A 13 9.21 -1.06 9.60
C TYR A 13 8.27 -2.04 8.88
N LYS A 14 8.47 -2.28 7.58
CA LYS A 14 7.67 -3.25 6.81
C LYS A 14 7.83 -4.66 7.34
N ARG A 15 9.06 -5.09 7.68
CA ARG A 15 9.32 -6.40 8.31
C ARG A 15 8.65 -6.51 9.68
N GLN A 16 8.64 -5.43 10.45
CA GLN A 16 8.00 -5.41 11.76
C GLN A 16 6.48 -5.59 11.64
N ILE A 17 5.83 -4.90 10.69
CA ILE A 17 4.39 -5.06 10.43
C ILE A 17 4.08 -6.50 10.05
N VAL A 18 4.77 -7.05 9.05
CA VAL A 18 4.56 -8.43 8.60
C VAL A 18 4.80 -9.43 9.75
N ARG A 19 5.82 -9.21 10.56
CA ARG A 19 6.13 -10.08 11.71
C ARG A 19 5.07 -10.00 12.80
N SER A 20 4.52 -8.82 13.08
CA SER A 20 3.42 -8.66 14.05
C SER A 20 2.15 -9.34 13.59
N GLU A 21 1.78 -9.18 12.32
CA GLU A 21 0.63 -9.85 11.71
C GLU A 21 0.76 -11.38 11.76
N VAL A 22 1.92 -11.93 11.37
CA VAL A 22 2.17 -13.36 11.44
C VAL A 22 2.09 -13.89 12.88
N ARG A 23 2.60 -13.14 13.87
CA ARG A 23 2.51 -13.51 15.28
C ARG A 23 1.08 -13.47 15.78
N GLN A 24 0.31 -12.46 15.40
CA GLN A 24 -1.08 -12.31 15.78
C GLN A 24 -1.92 -13.47 15.22
N ILE A 25 -1.73 -13.81 13.93
CA ILE A 25 -2.41 -14.93 13.28
C ILE A 25 -2.02 -16.26 13.92
N ARG A 26 -0.74 -16.47 14.21
CA ARG A 26 -0.26 -17.70 14.84
C ARG A 26 -0.83 -17.93 16.24
N ASN A 27 -1.08 -16.85 17.00
CA ASN A 27 -1.59 -16.89 18.37
C ASN A 27 -3.12 -16.75 18.42
N SER A 28 -3.80 -16.74 17.28
CA SER A 28 -5.26 -16.66 17.26
C SER A 28 -5.91 -17.98 17.72
N ASP A 29 -7.05 -17.87 18.36
CA ASP A 29 -7.76 -18.95 18.99
C ASP A 29 -8.10 -20.09 18.01
N TYR A 30 -8.46 -19.78 16.77
CA TYR A 30 -8.79 -20.76 15.74
C TYR A 30 -7.60 -21.66 15.34
N VAL A 31 -6.37 -21.14 15.35
CA VAL A 31 -5.15 -21.95 15.12
C VAL A 31 -4.89 -22.88 16.31
N MET A 32 -5.17 -22.41 17.51
CA MET A 32 -5.06 -23.19 18.73
C MET A 32 -6.10 -24.30 18.77
N TYR A 33 -7.36 -24.03 18.43
CA TYR A 33 -8.42 -25.05 18.32
C TYR A 33 -8.12 -26.09 17.24
N ALA A 34 -7.66 -25.67 16.06
CA ALA A 34 -7.30 -26.60 14.99
C ALA A 34 -6.17 -27.58 15.39
N ARG A 35 -5.23 -27.15 16.23
CA ARG A 35 -4.20 -28.02 16.80
C ARG A 35 -4.75 -28.98 17.86
N LEU A 36 -5.66 -28.52 18.70
CA LEU A 36 -6.29 -29.36 19.73
C LEU A 36 -7.15 -30.46 19.11
N CYS A 37 -7.78 -30.21 17.97
CA CYS A 37 -8.55 -31.20 17.20
C CYS A 37 -7.68 -32.20 16.42
N GLY A 38 -6.34 -32.20 16.59
CA GLY A 38 -5.44 -33.13 15.93
C GLY A 38 -5.13 -32.80 14.47
N GLY A 39 -5.44 -31.61 14.01
CA GLY A 39 -5.12 -31.13 12.67
C GLY A 39 -3.62 -31.13 12.40
N SER A 40 -3.20 -31.73 11.27
CA SER A 40 -1.81 -31.69 10.84
C SER A 40 -1.34 -30.24 10.67
N PHE A 41 -0.10 -29.96 11.07
CA PHE A 41 0.49 -28.63 10.93
C PHE A 41 0.40 -28.09 9.49
N GLY A 42 0.55 -28.95 8.49
CA GLY A 42 0.41 -28.59 7.08
C GLY A 42 -1.00 -28.15 6.70
N TYR A 43 -2.02 -28.79 7.23
CA TYR A 43 -3.42 -28.44 7.01
C TYR A 43 -3.78 -27.06 7.60
N VAL A 44 -3.38 -26.82 8.84
CA VAL A 44 -3.58 -25.53 9.53
C VAL A 44 -2.83 -24.41 8.81
N MET A 45 -1.60 -24.70 8.35
CA MET A 45 -0.79 -23.73 7.59
C MET A 45 -1.49 -23.34 6.30
N TYR A 46 -1.89 -24.32 5.48
CA TYR A 46 -2.42 -24.09 4.14
C TYR A 46 -3.84 -23.52 4.16
N HIS A 47 -4.69 -24.00 5.06
CA HIS A 47 -6.13 -23.68 5.06
C HIS A 47 -6.47 -22.42 5.88
N HIS A 48 -5.65 -22.10 6.89
CA HIS A 48 -5.94 -20.98 7.78
C HIS A 48 -4.85 -19.89 7.77
N LEU A 49 -3.58 -20.28 7.76
CA LEU A 49 -2.49 -19.32 7.92
C LEU A 49 -2.17 -18.57 6.61
N ILE A 50 -2.04 -19.29 5.50
CA ILE A 50 -1.67 -18.71 4.20
C ILE A 50 -2.68 -17.66 3.71
N PRO A 51 -3.99 -17.94 3.66
CA PRO A 51 -4.94 -16.97 3.14
C PRO A 51 -5.01 -15.69 3.96
N ASN A 52 -4.96 -15.79 5.28
CA ASN A 52 -4.97 -14.63 6.15
C ASN A 52 -3.67 -13.80 6.01
N PHE A 53 -2.55 -14.49 5.82
CA PHE A 53 -1.26 -13.86 5.54
C PHE A 53 -1.23 -13.14 4.18
N VAL A 54 -1.84 -13.71 3.14
CA VAL A 54 -1.97 -13.10 1.82
C VAL A 54 -2.79 -11.80 1.91
N SER A 55 -3.88 -11.78 2.66
CA SER A 55 -4.69 -10.58 2.89
C SER A 55 -3.88 -9.45 3.53
N ALA A 56 -3.09 -9.76 4.56
CA ALA A 56 -2.23 -8.79 5.23
C ALA A 56 -1.14 -8.24 4.31
N ILE A 57 -0.49 -9.10 3.51
CA ILE A 57 0.53 -8.68 2.54
C ILE A 57 -0.08 -7.78 1.46
N MET A 58 -1.24 -8.14 0.92
CA MET A 58 -1.92 -7.34 -0.10
C MET A 58 -2.19 -5.92 0.38
N PHE A 59 -2.63 -5.76 1.63
CA PHE A 59 -2.82 -4.43 2.21
C PHE A 59 -1.51 -3.63 2.27
N VAL A 60 -0.41 -4.26 2.71
CA VAL A 60 0.90 -3.60 2.78
C VAL A 60 1.40 -3.19 1.39
N VAL A 61 1.20 -4.03 0.38
CA VAL A 61 1.58 -3.74 -1.01
C VAL A 61 0.81 -2.55 -1.55
N ILE A 62 -0.52 -2.55 -1.41
CA ILE A 62 -1.39 -1.48 -1.92
C ILE A 62 -1.10 -0.16 -1.21
N SER A 63 -0.94 -0.18 0.11
CA SER A 63 -0.54 0.97 0.90
C SER A 63 0.83 1.52 0.48
N SER A 64 1.77 0.64 0.15
CA SER A 64 3.09 1.03 -0.34
C SER A 64 3.03 1.68 -1.72
N ILE A 65 2.19 1.17 -2.63
CA ILE A 65 1.97 1.76 -3.96
C ILE A 65 1.40 3.18 -3.83
N SER A 66 0.36 3.36 -3.01
CA SER A 66 -0.25 4.67 -2.77
C SER A 66 0.75 5.66 -2.18
N SER A 67 1.58 5.21 -1.24
CA SER A 67 2.64 6.02 -0.64
C SER A 67 3.71 6.43 -1.67
N CYS A 68 4.12 5.51 -2.55
CA CYS A 68 5.09 5.80 -3.62
C CYS A 68 4.56 6.84 -4.62
N ILE A 69 3.29 6.72 -5.03
CA ILE A 69 2.65 7.67 -5.95
C ILE A 69 2.60 9.06 -5.30
N THR A 70 2.19 9.14 -4.03
CA THR A 70 2.12 10.41 -3.30
C THR A 70 3.50 11.04 -3.15
N MET A 71 4.51 10.25 -2.84
CA MET A 71 5.88 10.73 -2.67
C MET A 71 6.49 11.22 -3.99
N GLU A 72 6.29 10.47 -5.08
CA GLU A 72 6.70 10.87 -6.43
C GLU A 72 6.03 12.19 -6.83
N SER A 73 4.72 12.29 -6.68
CA SER A 73 3.96 13.49 -7.04
C SER A 73 4.42 14.71 -6.24
N THR A 74 4.70 14.54 -4.95
CA THR A 74 5.20 15.63 -4.09
C THR A 74 6.59 16.07 -4.51
N LEU A 75 7.51 15.14 -4.76
CA LEU A 75 8.87 15.47 -5.19
C LEU A 75 8.89 16.12 -6.58
N SER A 76 8.08 15.63 -7.50
CA SER A 76 7.94 16.19 -8.84
C SER A 76 7.34 17.60 -8.80
N PHE A 77 6.34 17.83 -7.94
CA PHE A 77 5.77 19.16 -7.70
C PHE A 77 6.82 20.16 -7.20
N LEU A 78 7.72 19.72 -6.31
CA LEU A 78 8.84 20.54 -5.82
C LEU A 78 9.97 20.72 -6.84
N GLY A 79 9.88 20.11 -8.02
CA GLY A 79 10.91 20.17 -9.05
C GLY A 79 12.11 19.26 -8.80
N LEU A 80 12.02 18.35 -7.82
CA LEU A 80 13.07 17.40 -7.44
C LEU A 80 12.78 15.97 -7.92
N GLY A 81 11.71 15.78 -8.69
CA GLY A 81 11.24 14.49 -9.15
C GLY A 81 11.79 14.07 -10.50
N LEU A 82 10.90 13.53 -11.33
CA LEU A 82 11.23 13.00 -12.65
C LEU A 82 11.64 14.12 -13.62
N PRO A 83 12.51 13.82 -14.61
CA PRO A 83 12.82 14.75 -15.70
C PRO A 83 11.55 15.21 -16.43
N ALA A 84 11.60 16.41 -16.99
CA ALA A 84 10.42 17.04 -17.62
C ALA A 84 9.89 16.32 -18.89
N ASP A 85 10.66 15.41 -19.45
CA ASP A 85 10.32 14.53 -20.57
C ASP A 85 9.44 13.33 -20.16
N VAL A 86 9.37 13.02 -18.85
CA VAL A 86 8.53 11.94 -18.33
C VAL A 86 7.20 12.49 -17.86
N VAL A 87 6.12 12.04 -18.50
CA VAL A 87 4.76 12.45 -18.13
C VAL A 87 4.29 11.68 -16.90
N SER A 88 4.11 12.38 -15.79
CA SER A 88 3.50 11.87 -14.56
C SER A 88 2.50 12.89 -13.99
N TRP A 89 1.68 12.46 -13.05
CA TRP A 89 0.78 13.38 -12.34
C TRP A 89 1.56 14.48 -11.63
N GLY A 90 2.70 14.15 -11.06
CA GLY A 90 3.57 15.10 -10.38
C GLY A 90 4.24 16.08 -11.35
N SER A 91 4.71 15.63 -12.51
CA SER A 91 5.29 16.52 -13.52
C SER A 91 4.26 17.48 -14.10
N MET A 92 3.00 17.05 -14.26
CA MET A 92 1.91 17.94 -14.65
C MET A 92 1.61 18.98 -13.58
N LEU A 93 1.62 18.59 -12.30
CA LEU A 93 1.44 19.52 -11.18
C LEU A 93 2.63 20.49 -11.03
N SER A 94 3.84 20.12 -11.43
CA SER A 94 5.00 21.02 -11.39
C SER A 94 4.85 22.25 -12.31
N LEU A 95 4.03 22.15 -13.35
CA LEU A 95 3.67 23.26 -14.21
C LEU A 95 2.76 24.29 -13.50
N ALA A 96 2.26 23.97 -12.32
CA ALA A 96 1.37 24.83 -11.53
C ALA A 96 1.93 26.24 -11.29
N ASN A 97 3.22 26.32 -10.98
CA ASN A 97 3.87 27.62 -10.74
C ASN A 97 3.81 28.54 -11.95
N LYS A 98 3.99 28.00 -13.16
CA LYS A 98 3.86 28.75 -14.41
C LYS A 98 2.41 29.05 -14.74
N ALA A 99 1.51 28.12 -14.49
CA ALA A 99 0.09 28.25 -14.74
C ALA A 99 -0.56 29.32 -13.84
N LEU A 100 -0.13 29.44 -12.59
CA LEU A 100 -0.59 30.49 -11.67
C LEU A 100 -0.22 31.90 -12.16
N ILE A 101 0.99 32.08 -12.69
CA ILE A 101 1.46 33.34 -13.24
C ILE A 101 0.62 33.76 -14.49
N MET A 102 0.21 32.75 -15.28
CA MET A 102 -0.59 32.91 -16.50
C MET A 102 -2.10 32.93 -16.24
N ASN A 103 -2.55 32.88 -14.98
CA ASN A 103 -3.96 32.82 -14.56
C ASN A 103 -4.74 31.65 -15.17
N THR A 104 -4.07 30.52 -15.44
CA THR A 104 -4.62 29.28 -16.00
C THR A 104 -4.77 28.21 -14.92
N TRP A 105 -5.61 28.47 -13.94
CA TRP A 105 -5.81 27.65 -12.75
C TRP A 105 -6.28 26.19 -13.04
N TRP A 106 -6.98 25.98 -14.15
CA TRP A 106 -7.45 24.64 -14.54
C TRP A 106 -6.33 23.65 -14.83
N VAL A 107 -5.15 24.10 -15.23
CA VAL A 107 -3.97 23.26 -15.46
C VAL A 107 -3.50 22.57 -14.18
N ILE A 108 -3.85 23.12 -13.02
CA ILE A 108 -3.54 22.55 -11.70
C ILE A 108 -4.67 21.65 -11.21
N VAL A 109 -5.92 22.13 -11.35
CA VAL A 109 -7.09 21.45 -10.79
C VAL A 109 -7.34 20.11 -11.48
N ILE A 110 -7.21 20.04 -12.80
CA ILE A 110 -7.47 18.82 -13.56
C ILE A 110 -6.54 17.68 -13.12
N PRO A 111 -5.19 17.77 -13.20
CA PRO A 111 -4.32 16.68 -12.79
C PRO A 111 -4.40 16.40 -11.28
N GLY A 112 -4.66 17.41 -10.45
CA GLY A 112 -4.85 17.22 -9.02
C GLY A 112 -6.08 16.36 -8.70
N VAL A 113 -7.21 16.61 -9.34
CA VAL A 113 -8.43 15.80 -9.19
C VAL A 113 -8.20 14.37 -9.68
N PHE A 114 -7.57 14.20 -10.84
CA PHE A 114 -7.26 12.85 -11.35
C PHE A 114 -6.32 12.07 -10.43
N LEU A 115 -5.33 12.72 -9.83
CA LEU A 115 -4.44 12.10 -8.85
C LEU A 115 -5.21 11.61 -7.62
N VAL A 116 -6.11 12.45 -7.07
CA VAL A 116 -6.95 12.08 -5.93
C VAL A 116 -7.86 10.90 -6.27
N ILE A 117 -8.51 10.93 -7.43
CA ILE A 117 -9.36 9.82 -7.90
C ILE A 117 -8.53 8.54 -8.04
N THR A 118 -7.34 8.60 -8.62
CA THR A 118 -6.45 7.45 -8.78
C THR A 118 -6.08 6.83 -7.43
N LEU A 119 -5.70 7.66 -6.45
CA LEU A 119 -5.39 7.20 -5.10
C LEU A 119 -6.60 6.61 -4.39
N MET A 120 -7.78 7.19 -4.54
CA MET A 120 -9.02 6.65 -3.99
C MET A 120 -9.37 5.31 -4.62
N CYS A 121 -9.23 5.15 -5.93
CA CYS A 121 -9.48 3.87 -6.60
C CYS A 121 -8.53 2.77 -6.11
N ILE A 122 -7.23 3.07 -6.02
CA ILE A 122 -6.22 2.10 -5.56
C ILE A 122 -6.50 1.66 -4.11
N THR A 123 -6.78 2.61 -3.21
CA THR A 123 -7.07 2.30 -1.81
C THR A 123 -8.40 1.56 -1.64
N SER A 124 -9.42 1.92 -2.41
CA SER A 124 -10.72 1.26 -2.41
C SER A 124 -10.61 -0.18 -2.92
N MET A 125 -9.89 -0.43 -4.03
CA MET A 125 -9.61 -1.79 -4.50
C MET A 125 -8.87 -2.61 -3.45
N GLY A 126 -7.91 -2.01 -2.74
CA GLY A 126 -7.19 -2.66 -1.67
C GLY A 126 -8.07 -3.08 -0.51
N SER A 127 -8.97 -2.22 -0.09
CA SER A 127 -9.91 -2.51 0.99
C SER A 127 -10.95 -3.57 0.58
N PHE A 128 -11.40 -3.53 -0.68
CA PHE A 128 -12.33 -4.53 -1.22
C PHE A 128 -11.71 -5.92 -1.26
N VAL A 129 -10.50 -6.06 -1.80
CA VAL A 129 -9.78 -7.34 -1.85
C VAL A 129 -9.55 -7.89 -0.43
N ARG A 130 -9.18 -7.03 0.52
CA ARG A 130 -9.03 -7.43 1.92
C ARG A 130 -10.35 -7.92 2.53
N SER A 131 -11.45 -7.23 2.28
CA SER A 131 -12.77 -7.59 2.77
C SER A 131 -13.23 -8.92 2.20
N GLU A 132 -13.05 -9.16 0.91
CA GLU A 132 -13.44 -10.38 0.23
C GLU A 132 -12.68 -11.59 0.76
N VAL A 133 -11.37 -11.48 0.90
CA VAL A 133 -10.53 -12.53 1.50
C VAL A 133 -10.95 -12.82 2.93
N ASN A 134 -11.27 -11.80 3.72
CA ASN A 134 -11.68 -11.96 5.13
C ASN A 134 -13.08 -12.59 5.26
N ASN A 135 -14.04 -12.21 4.40
CA ASN A 135 -15.41 -12.74 4.41
C ASN A 135 -15.47 -14.22 3.98
N HIS A 136 -14.62 -14.64 3.05
CA HIS A 136 -14.58 -16.02 2.60
C HIS A 136 -14.19 -17.01 3.72
N TYR A 137 -13.49 -16.53 4.74
CA TYR A 137 -13.05 -17.34 5.88
C TYR A 137 -13.93 -17.20 7.13
N SER A 138 -14.80 -16.17 7.19
CA SER A 138 -15.77 -16.02 8.29
C SER A 138 -16.98 -16.94 8.13
N ASN A 139 -17.20 -17.53 6.96
CA ASN A 139 -18.31 -18.41 6.63
C ASN A 139 -17.95 -19.91 6.64
N LEU A 140 -16.75 -20.28 7.07
CA LEU A 140 -16.28 -21.66 7.30
C LEU A 140 -16.06 -21.92 8.79
#